data_4f1f2c82fffcce5d73f5c80e23a4e24b
#
_entry.id   4f1f2c82fffcce5d73f5c80e23a4e24b
#
_cell.length_a   1.000
_cell.length_b   1.000
_cell.length_c   1.000
_cell.angle_alpha   90.00
_cell.angle_beta   90.00
_cell.angle_gamma   90.00
#
_symmetry.space_group_name_H-M   'P 1'
#
loop_
_entity.id
_entity.type
_entity.pdbx_description
1 polymer ?
#
loop_
_entity_poly.entity_id
_entity_poly.type
_entity_poly.pdbx_seq_one_letter_code
_entity_poly.pdbx_strand_id
1 'polypeptide(L)'
;MRKTAVTLVLVICAKFALAQNTIPTIEIATVEKHLYTLASDAMEGRKAGTPGIEKAAQYIETVFEDIGLTTYNDLPTYRQNFKAMGLDLFNVIGVLEGKSKKNEFVVISAHYDHLGVKKEGRGDLIYNGADDDASGTTAVLTLAQYYKELDANERTLIFVAFTAEEMGLLGSRHFGEDVDASQFIAGINIEMIGKDSSYGPNTAWLTGFDRSDFGTIIQKNLTGTSYTVHPDPYPEQNLFFRSDNASLAQLGIPSHTFSTVPIDLDVHYHQVSDEAATLDMEI
;
A
#
# COMPACT_ATOMS: atom_id res chain seq x y z
N MET A 1 -81.23 -12.99 6.06
CA MET A 1 -79.89 -13.51 6.42
C MET A 1 -78.85 -12.73 5.61
N ARG A 2 -78.24 -11.71 6.25
CA ARG A 2 -77.18 -10.90 5.62
C ARG A 2 -75.80 -11.49 6.02
N LYS A 3 -75.02 -11.91 5.05
CA LYS A 3 -73.64 -12.38 5.26
C LYS A 3 -72.70 -11.17 5.19
N THR A 4 -72.13 -10.86 6.32
CA THR A 4 -71.09 -9.83 6.43
C THR A 4 -69.74 -10.44 6.08
N ALA A 5 -69.14 -10.00 4.98
CA ALA A 5 -67.79 -10.38 4.62
C ALA A 5 -66.80 -9.48 5.37
N VAL A 6 -65.91 -10.07 6.18
CA VAL A 6 -64.82 -9.39 6.84
C VAL A 6 -63.60 -9.51 5.92
N THR A 7 -63.17 -8.35 5.37
CA THR A 7 -61.94 -8.25 4.55
C THR A 7 -60.78 -8.02 5.49
N LEU A 8 -59.93 -9.01 5.62
CA LEU A 8 -58.66 -8.92 6.38
C LEU A 8 -57.60 -8.21 5.53
N VAL A 9 -57.27 -6.98 5.86
CA VAL A 9 -56.17 -6.25 5.21
C VAL A 9 -54.86 -6.62 5.92
N LEU A 10 -54.02 -7.42 5.21
CA LEU A 10 -52.65 -7.71 5.66
C LEU A 10 -51.78 -6.51 5.33
N VAL A 11 -51.36 -5.74 6.33
CA VAL A 11 -50.35 -4.69 6.20
C VAL A 11 -48.97 -5.36 6.30
N ILE A 12 -48.31 -5.56 5.14
CA ILE A 12 -46.93 -6.00 5.10
C ILE A 12 -46.04 -4.78 5.35
N CYS A 13 -45.58 -4.62 6.59
CA CYS A 13 -44.52 -3.69 6.93
C CYS A 13 -43.20 -4.23 6.39
N ALA A 14 -42.80 -3.84 5.17
CA ALA A 14 -41.46 -4.01 4.69
C ALA A 14 -40.56 -3.10 5.54
N LYS A 15 -39.80 -3.69 6.45
CA LYS A 15 -38.68 -3.01 7.10
C LYS A 15 -37.59 -2.84 6.04
N PHE A 16 -37.51 -1.68 5.41
CA PHE A 16 -36.31 -1.24 4.74
C PHE A 16 -35.27 -1.00 5.83
N ALA A 17 -34.42 -1.95 6.09
CA ALA A 17 -33.16 -1.71 6.78
C ALA A 17 -32.33 -0.83 5.84
N LEU A 18 -32.31 0.47 6.08
CA LEU A 18 -31.27 1.34 5.55
C LEU A 18 -29.97 0.82 6.18
N ALA A 19 -29.18 0.08 5.43
CA ALA A 19 -27.81 -0.18 5.79
C ALA A 19 -27.15 1.20 5.88
N GLN A 20 -26.95 1.69 7.10
CA GLN A 20 -26.03 2.79 7.32
C GLN A 20 -24.65 2.25 6.89
N ASN A 21 -24.12 2.74 5.77
CA ASN A 21 -22.72 2.52 5.44
C ASN A 21 -21.91 3.21 6.54
N THR A 22 -21.56 2.45 7.55
CA THR A 22 -20.56 2.89 8.53
C THR A 22 -19.24 2.94 7.82
N ILE A 23 -18.57 4.08 7.84
CA ILE A 23 -17.18 4.19 7.34
C ILE A 23 -16.35 3.20 8.14
N PRO A 24 -15.64 2.27 7.49
CA PRO A 24 -14.77 1.34 8.20
C PRO A 24 -13.70 2.08 8.99
N THR A 25 -13.26 1.50 10.09
CA THR A 25 -12.14 2.00 10.89
C THR A 25 -10.92 1.10 10.65
N ILE A 26 -9.76 1.70 10.56
CA ILE A 26 -8.50 0.96 10.57
C ILE A 26 -8.16 0.66 12.02
N GLU A 27 -8.11 -0.62 12.37
CA GLU A 27 -7.81 -1.08 13.73
C GLU A 27 -6.30 -1.18 13.93
N ILE A 28 -5.75 -0.53 14.94
CA ILE A 28 -4.31 -0.58 15.29
C ILE A 28 -3.81 -2.02 15.36
N ALA A 29 -4.56 -2.93 15.96
CA ALA A 29 -4.19 -4.33 16.04
C ALA A 29 -4.00 -5.02 14.68
N THR A 30 -4.69 -4.57 13.63
CA THR A 30 -4.50 -5.06 12.26
C THR A 30 -3.19 -4.53 11.68
N VAL A 31 -2.90 -3.25 11.88
CA VAL A 31 -1.65 -2.62 11.46
C VAL A 31 -0.46 -3.29 12.16
N GLU A 32 -0.50 -3.43 13.47
CA GLU A 32 0.51 -4.15 14.27
C GLU A 32 0.74 -5.56 13.76
N LYS A 33 -0.32 -6.33 13.52
CA LYS A 33 -0.22 -7.70 13.01
C LYS A 33 0.57 -7.76 11.70
N HIS A 34 0.27 -6.88 10.75
CA HIS A 34 0.95 -6.88 9.46
C HIS A 34 2.41 -6.44 9.61
N LEU A 35 2.65 -5.33 10.31
CA LEU A 35 3.98 -4.77 10.52
C LEU A 35 4.92 -5.76 11.24
N TYR A 36 4.50 -6.26 12.41
CA TYR A 36 5.31 -7.20 13.20
C TYR A 36 5.51 -8.55 12.49
N THR A 37 4.61 -8.94 11.59
CA THR A 37 4.81 -10.13 10.76
C THR A 37 5.87 -9.88 9.70
N LEU A 38 5.71 -8.82 8.91
CA LEU A 38 6.61 -8.50 7.78
C LEU A 38 8.03 -8.13 8.27
N ALA A 39 8.14 -7.39 9.37
CA ALA A 39 9.41 -6.99 9.97
C ALA A 39 9.98 -8.00 10.98
N SER A 40 9.50 -9.25 10.98
CA SER A 40 10.03 -10.28 11.88
C SER A 40 11.28 -10.97 11.31
N ASP A 41 12.12 -11.51 12.19
CA ASP A 41 13.27 -12.34 11.84
C ASP A 41 12.88 -13.56 10.98
N ALA A 42 11.65 -14.05 11.13
CA ALA A 42 11.13 -15.15 10.32
C ALA A 42 11.12 -14.85 8.83
N MET A 43 11.04 -13.57 8.45
CA MET A 43 11.08 -13.07 7.06
C MET A 43 12.51 -12.88 6.53
N GLU A 44 13.55 -13.11 7.34
CA GLU A 44 14.96 -13.12 6.93
C GLU A 44 15.35 -11.83 6.15
N GLY A 45 14.76 -10.70 6.55
CA GLY A 45 15.02 -9.39 5.92
C GLY A 45 14.60 -9.29 4.46
N ARG A 46 13.70 -10.14 3.99
CA ARG A 46 12.93 -10.07 2.71
C ARG A 46 13.74 -9.77 1.45
N LYS A 47 15.01 -10.18 1.40
CA LYS A 47 15.85 -9.89 0.23
C LYS A 47 15.30 -10.58 -1.03
N ALA A 48 15.19 -9.82 -2.12
CA ALA A 48 14.76 -10.35 -3.42
C ALA A 48 15.61 -11.55 -3.87
N GLY A 49 14.94 -12.61 -4.34
CA GLY A 49 15.59 -13.86 -4.76
C GLY A 49 16.03 -14.79 -3.62
N THR A 50 15.55 -14.58 -2.38
CA THR A 50 15.86 -15.43 -1.21
C THR A 50 14.60 -16.09 -0.62
N PRO A 51 14.73 -17.08 0.28
CA PRO A 51 13.57 -17.65 0.96
C PRO A 51 12.78 -16.63 1.80
N GLY A 52 13.42 -15.57 2.28
CA GLY A 52 12.75 -14.53 3.06
C GLY A 52 11.68 -13.78 2.26
N ILE A 53 12.00 -13.36 1.03
CA ILE A 53 11.02 -12.68 0.15
C ILE A 53 9.85 -13.60 -0.21
N GLU A 54 10.10 -14.90 -0.37
CA GLU A 54 9.07 -15.90 -0.66
C GLU A 54 8.06 -16.01 0.49
N LYS A 55 8.52 -16.01 1.74
CA LYS A 55 7.66 -16.03 2.94
C LYS A 55 6.81 -14.78 3.03
N ALA A 56 7.42 -13.60 2.79
CA ALA A 56 6.70 -12.34 2.78
C ALA A 56 5.63 -12.29 1.69
N ALA A 57 5.95 -12.76 0.49
CA ALA A 57 4.98 -12.87 -0.60
C ALA A 57 3.81 -13.78 -0.26
N GLN A 58 4.06 -14.97 0.28
CA GLN A 58 3.01 -15.90 0.72
C GLN A 58 2.10 -15.28 1.77
N TYR A 59 2.66 -14.49 2.67
CA TYR A 59 1.87 -13.75 3.65
C TYR A 59 0.95 -12.72 2.98
N ILE A 60 1.49 -11.89 2.07
CA ILE A 60 0.73 -10.87 1.33
C ILE A 60 -0.36 -11.53 0.48
N GLU A 61 -0.05 -12.61 -0.24
CA GLU A 61 -1.01 -13.39 -1.03
C GLU A 61 -2.17 -13.90 -0.16
N THR A 62 -1.86 -14.46 1.02
CA THR A 62 -2.88 -14.92 1.97
C THR A 62 -3.79 -13.78 2.42
N VAL A 63 -3.23 -12.60 2.70
CA VAL A 63 -4.03 -11.43 3.09
C VAL A 63 -4.92 -10.97 1.94
N PHE A 64 -4.42 -10.92 0.69
CA PHE A 64 -5.23 -10.56 -0.46
C PHE A 64 -6.35 -11.57 -0.73
N GLU A 65 -6.09 -12.86 -0.53
CA GLU A 65 -7.10 -13.93 -0.64
C GLU A 65 -8.17 -13.78 0.45
N ASP A 66 -7.78 -13.58 1.71
CA ASP A 66 -8.70 -13.38 2.84
C ASP A 66 -9.60 -12.15 2.65
N ILE A 67 -9.06 -11.05 2.11
CA ILE A 67 -9.80 -9.84 1.75
C ILE A 67 -10.76 -10.13 0.57
N GLY A 68 -10.45 -11.10 -0.28
CA GLY A 68 -11.19 -11.44 -1.49
C GLY A 68 -10.93 -10.45 -2.63
N LEU A 69 -9.67 -10.05 -2.83
CA LEU A 69 -9.23 -9.37 -4.03
C LEU A 69 -9.18 -10.35 -5.21
N THR A 70 -9.21 -9.84 -6.42
CA THR A 70 -8.96 -10.63 -7.64
C THR A 70 -7.53 -10.49 -8.10
N THR A 71 -7.07 -11.38 -8.97
CA THR A 71 -5.74 -11.29 -9.58
C THR A 71 -5.70 -10.22 -10.67
N TYR A 72 -4.51 -9.71 -10.99
CA TYR A 72 -4.30 -8.68 -12.00
C TYR A 72 -4.21 -9.32 -13.41
N ASN A 73 -4.88 -8.74 -14.40
CA ASN A 73 -4.80 -9.13 -15.83
C ASN A 73 -4.89 -10.65 -16.06
N ASP A 74 -5.84 -11.32 -15.40
CA ASP A 74 -6.06 -12.77 -15.52
C ASP A 74 -4.83 -13.62 -15.15
N LEU A 75 -3.89 -13.09 -14.37
CA LEU A 75 -2.80 -13.88 -13.81
C LEU A 75 -3.37 -15.07 -13.01
N PRO A 76 -2.74 -16.24 -13.07
CA PRO A 76 -3.22 -17.44 -12.37
C PRO A 76 -3.11 -17.35 -10.85
N THR A 77 -2.27 -16.46 -10.36
CA THR A 77 -2.06 -16.14 -8.94
C THR A 77 -1.87 -14.63 -8.77
N TYR A 78 -1.69 -14.16 -7.54
CA TYR A 78 -1.36 -12.75 -7.30
C TYR A 78 0.05 -12.36 -7.78
N ARG A 79 0.87 -13.29 -8.29
CA ARG A 79 2.25 -13.05 -8.69
C ARG A 79 2.38 -12.64 -10.14
N GLN A 80 2.97 -11.48 -10.37
CA GLN A 80 3.51 -11.08 -11.67
C GLN A 80 4.98 -11.48 -11.72
N ASN A 81 5.27 -12.63 -12.34
CA ASN A 81 6.60 -13.20 -12.39
C ASN A 81 7.44 -12.60 -13.53
N PHE A 82 8.72 -12.36 -13.26
CA PHE A 82 9.69 -11.88 -14.25
C PHE A 82 11.12 -12.35 -13.93
N LYS A 83 12.04 -12.10 -14.86
CA LYS A 83 13.47 -12.38 -14.66
C LYS A 83 14.28 -11.11 -14.81
N ALA A 84 15.11 -10.83 -13.81
CA ALA A 84 16.08 -9.75 -13.88
C ALA A 84 17.34 -10.13 -13.09
N MET A 85 18.50 -9.65 -13.54
CA MET A 85 19.81 -9.89 -12.91
C MET A 85 20.12 -11.38 -12.62
N GLY A 86 19.54 -12.30 -13.41
CA GLY A 86 19.71 -13.75 -13.25
C GLY A 86 18.85 -14.35 -12.12
N LEU A 87 17.93 -13.61 -11.55
CA LEU A 87 16.99 -14.03 -10.52
C LEU A 87 15.59 -14.21 -11.09
N ASP A 88 14.83 -15.15 -10.52
CA ASP A 88 13.39 -15.24 -10.67
C ASP A 88 12.76 -14.33 -9.61
N LEU A 89 12.04 -13.32 -10.07
CA LEU A 89 11.43 -12.27 -9.23
C LEU A 89 9.93 -12.19 -9.47
N PHE A 90 9.20 -11.58 -8.57
CA PHE A 90 7.75 -11.40 -8.74
C PHE A 90 7.23 -10.24 -7.88
N ASN A 91 6.35 -9.43 -8.44
CA ASN A 91 5.48 -8.53 -7.69
C ASN A 91 4.28 -9.31 -7.16
N VAL A 92 3.65 -8.84 -6.08
CA VAL A 92 2.38 -9.39 -5.58
C VAL A 92 1.30 -8.33 -5.81
N ILE A 93 0.27 -8.67 -6.60
CA ILE A 93 -0.72 -7.71 -7.08
C ILE A 93 -2.13 -8.21 -6.82
N GLY A 94 -2.90 -7.42 -6.06
CA GLY A 94 -4.32 -7.64 -5.82
C GLY A 94 -5.17 -6.53 -6.43
N VAL A 95 -6.36 -6.86 -6.91
CA VAL A 95 -7.26 -5.92 -7.58
C VAL A 95 -8.63 -5.87 -6.91
N LEU A 96 -9.11 -4.66 -6.66
CA LEU A 96 -10.47 -4.36 -6.27
C LEU A 96 -11.17 -3.63 -7.42
N GLU A 97 -12.03 -4.33 -8.14
CA GLU A 97 -12.73 -3.78 -9.31
C GLU A 97 -13.59 -2.57 -8.93
N GLY A 98 -13.56 -1.55 -9.76
CA GLY A 98 -14.38 -0.35 -9.62
C GLY A 98 -15.84 -0.58 -9.95
N LYS A 99 -16.74 0.18 -9.33
CA LYS A 99 -18.19 0.04 -9.53
C LYS A 99 -18.68 0.69 -10.83
N SER A 100 -18.15 1.85 -11.18
CA SER A 100 -18.66 2.65 -12.32
C SER A 100 -17.59 2.97 -13.35
N LYS A 101 -16.32 3.07 -12.95
CA LYS A 101 -15.17 3.43 -13.78
C LYS A 101 -14.13 2.31 -13.76
N LYS A 102 -14.56 1.12 -14.20
CA LYS A 102 -13.77 -0.12 -14.11
C LYS A 102 -12.44 -0.07 -14.86
N ASN A 103 -12.37 0.72 -15.94
CA ASN A 103 -11.19 0.87 -16.80
C ASN A 103 -10.32 2.08 -16.43
N GLU A 104 -10.63 2.77 -15.34
CA GLU A 104 -9.78 3.81 -14.76
C GLU A 104 -9.11 3.23 -13.51
N PHE A 105 -7.76 3.23 -13.48
CA PHE A 105 -6.98 2.56 -12.46
C PHE A 105 -6.30 3.55 -11.53
N VAL A 106 -6.28 3.24 -10.24
CA VAL A 106 -5.43 3.88 -9.24
C VAL A 106 -4.55 2.79 -8.62
N VAL A 107 -3.24 2.97 -8.69
CA VAL A 107 -2.26 2.09 -8.06
C VAL A 107 -2.00 2.56 -6.63
N ILE A 108 -2.00 1.64 -5.68
CA ILE A 108 -1.56 1.85 -4.30
C ILE A 108 -0.44 0.85 -4.07
N SER A 109 0.77 1.31 -3.84
CA SER A 109 1.96 0.48 -3.83
C SER A 109 2.92 0.78 -2.68
N ALA A 110 3.74 -0.20 -2.38
CA ALA A 110 4.91 -0.15 -1.53
C ALA A 110 5.88 -1.24 -1.97
N HIS A 111 7.15 -1.19 -1.60
CA HIS A 111 8.02 -2.33 -1.82
C HIS A 111 8.03 -3.25 -0.60
N TYR A 112 8.15 -4.57 -0.83
CA TYR A 112 8.13 -5.54 0.24
C TYR A 112 9.46 -6.26 0.43
N ASP A 113 10.44 -6.01 -0.44
CA ASP A 113 11.81 -6.47 -0.26
C ASP A 113 12.61 -5.55 0.66
N HIS A 114 13.72 -6.06 1.19
CA HIS A 114 14.73 -5.30 1.91
C HIS A 114 16.10 -5.98 1.79
N LEU A 115 17.06 -5.64 2.64
CA LEU A 115 18.48 -5.99 2.44
C LEU A 115 18.84 -7.43 2.79
N GLY A 116 17.98 -8.16 3.55
CA GLY A 116 18.21 -9.55 3.91
C GLY A 116 19.06 -9.74 5.16
N VAL A 117 19.97 -10.70 5.09
CA VAL A 117 20.80 -11.11 6.25
C VAL A 117 22.28 -10.85 5.95
N LYS A 118 22.98 -10.22 6.89
CA LYS A 118 24.45 -10.07 6.83
C LYS A 118 25.12 -11.45 6.82
N LYS A 119 26.10 -11.61 5.95
CA LYS A 119 26.86 -12.88 5.87
C LYS A 119 27.76 -13.11 7.06
N GLU A 120 28.26 -12.03 7.65
CA GLU A 120 29.23 -12.06 8.75
C GLU A 120 28.94 -10.93 9.75
N GLY A 121 29.27 -11.16 11.03
CA GLY A 121 29.10 -10.16 12.09
C GLY A 121 28.90 -10.81 13.45
N ARG A 122 28.59 -9.97 14.46
CA ARG A 122 28.18 -10.37 15.80
C ARG A 122 26.91 -9.62 16.16
N GLY A 123 26.06 -10.25 16.97
CA GLY A 123 24.76 -9.70 17.36
C GLY A 123 23.71 -9.92 16.31
N ASP A 124 22.84 -8.96 16.14
CA ASP A 124 21.81 -9.00 15.11
C ASP A 124 22.42 -8.86 13.71
N LEU A 125 21.96 -9.71 12.80
CA LEU A 125 22.44 -9.78 11.41
C LEU A 125 21.32 -9.63 10.40
N ILE A 126 20.07 -9.50 10.84
CA ILE A 126 18.91 -9.43 9.97
C ILE A 126 18.54 -7.98 9.80
N TYR A 127 18.38 -7.56 8.54
CA TYR A 127 17.81 -6.27 8.21
C TYR A 127 16.30 -6.43 8.13
N ASN A 128 15.61 -6.24 9.27
CA ASN A 128 14.16 -6.43 9.33
C ASN A 128 13.37 -5.39 8.53
N GLY A 129 13.95 -4.20 8.29
CA GLY A 129 13.37 -3.18 7.44
C GLY A 129 11.93 -2.86 7.84
N ALA A 130 11.75 -2.46 9.11
CA ALA A 130 10.41 -2.22 9.63
C ALA A 130 9.81 -0.94 9.06
N ASP A 131 10.59 0.16 9.06
CA ASP A 131 10.18 1.37 8.40
C ASP A 131 10.37 1.24 6.89
N ASP A 132 11.49 0.66 6.44
CA ASP A 132 11.91 0.48 5.05
C ASP A 132 11.77 -0.99 4.59
N ASP A 133 10.67 -1.45 3.93
CA ASP A 133 9.39 -0.75 3.80
C ASP A 133 8.23 -1.68 4.21
N ALA A 134 8.42 -2.35 5.38
CA ALA A 134 7.30 -3.10 5.95
C ALA A 134 6.17 -2.15 6.38
N SER A 135 6.47 -0.89 6.73
CA SER A 135 5.48 0.12 7.07
C SER A 135 4.58 0.44 5.89
N GLY A 136 5.14 0.75 4.72
CA GLY A 136 4.39 1.01 3.50
C GLY A 136 3.65 -0.23 2.99
N THR A 137 4.28 -1.41 3.02
CA THR A 137 3.60 -2.67 2.67
C THR A 137 2.41 -2.93 3.60
N THR A 138 2.53 -2.67 4.90
CA THR A 138 1.43 -2.75 5.87
C THR A 138 0.30 -1.80 5.49
N ALA A 139 0.61 -0.57 5.10
CA ALA A 139 -0.40 0.39 4.64
C ALA A 139 -1.14 -0.11 3.38
N VAL A 140 -0.44 -0.70 2.41
CA VAL A 140 -1.07 -1.30 1.21
C VAL A 140 -2.08 -2.38 1.61
N LEU A 141 -1.71 -3.31 2.51
CA LEU A 141 -2.60 -4.37 2.99
C LEU A 141 -3.81 -3.81 3.74
N THR A 142 -3.58 -2.84 4.62
CA THR A 142 -4.62 -2.22 5.44
C THR A 142 -5.60 -1.41 4.59
N LEU A 143 -5.09 -0.65 3.60
CA LEU A 143 -5.92 0.09 2.66
C LEU A 143 -6.73 -0.84 1.75
N ALA A 144 -6.16 -1.99 1.35
CA ALA A 144 -6.90 -3.00 0.59
C ALA A 144 -8.11 -3.51 1.36
N GLN A 145 -7.94 -3.83 2.64
CA GLN A 145 -9.04 -4.24 3.52
C GLN A 145 -10.05 -3.10 3.69
N TYR A 146 -9.59 -1.89 4.01
CA TYR A 146 -10.44 -0.71 4.19
C TYR A 146 -11.33 -0.43 2.98
N TYR A 147 -10.76 -0.38 1.78
CA TYR A 147 -11.53 -0.12 0.57
C TYR A 147 -12.48 -1.26 0.19
N LYS A 148 -12.09 -2.50 0.49
CA LYS A 148 -12.98 -3.66 0.32
C LYS A 148 -14.20 -3.57 1.22
N GLU A 149 -14.01 -3.21 2.49
CA GLU A 149 -15.10 -3.03 3.46
C GLU A 149 -15.96 -1.81 3.17
N LEU A 150 -15.33 -0.71 2.77
CA LEU A 150 -16.01 0.53 2.38
C LEU A 150 -16.96 0.32 1.19
N ASP A 151 -16.56 -0.57 0.28
CA ASP A 151 -17.31 -0.95 -0.92
C ASP A 151 -17.88 0.27 -1.70
N ALA A 152 -17.07 1.32 -1.88
CA ALA A 152 -17.49 2.59 -2.49
C ALA A 152 -16.53 3.12 -3.58
N ASN A 153 -15.53 2.35 -3.99
CA ASN A 153 -14.58 2.75 -5.01
C ASN A 153 -15.26 2.79 -6.39
N GLU A 154 -15.27 3.96 -7.03
CA GLU A 154 -15.75 4.10 -8.41
C GLU A 154 -14.76 3.49 -9.41
N ARG A 155 -13.47 3.75 -9.21
CA ARG A 155 -12.35 3.26 -10.02
C ARG A 155 -11.82 1.94 -9.49
N THR A 156 -11.19 1.19 -10.37
CA THR A 156 -10.46 -0.02 -9.97
C THR A 156 -9.20 0.37 -9.20
N LEU A 157 -9.02 -0.24 -8.03
CA LEU A 157 -7.83 -0.08 -7.21
C LEU A 157 -6.92 -1.28 -7.42
N ILE A 158 -5.66 -1.02 -7.69
CA ILE A 158 -4.61 -2.02 -7.88
C ILE A 158 -3.64 -1.88 -6.71
N PHE A 159 -3.60 -2.88 -5.83
CA PHE A 159 -2.70 -2.94 -4.69
C PHE A 159 -1.47 -3.74 -5.07
N VAL A 160 -0.30 -3.13 -4.98
CA VAL A 160 0.96 -3.74 -5.45
C VAL A 160 2.00 -3.73 -4.35
N ALA A 161 2.52 -4.92 -4.03
CA ALA A 161 3.77 -5.05 -3.31
C ALA A 161 4.88 -5.29 -4.35
N PHE A 162 5.73 -4.30 -4.58
CA PHE A 162 6.84 -4.37 -5.53
C PHE A 162 8.02 -5.11 -4.93
N THR A 163 8.70 -5.92 -5.74
CA THR A 163 9.94 -6.59 -5.37
C THR A 163 11.15 -5.87 -5.95
N ALA A 164 12.31 -6.09 -5.32
CA ALA A 164 13.61 -5.63 -5.82
C ALA A 164 13.66 -4.11 -6.09
N GLU A 165 13.01 -3.33 -5.23
CA GLU A 165 13.17 -1.89 -5.14
C GLU A 165 14.62 -1.56 -4.81
N GLU A 166 15.17 -2.20 -3.77
CA GLU A 166 16.55 -2.10 -3.27
C GLU A 166 17.63 -2.51 -4.30
N MET A 167 17.20 -3.14 -5.38
CA MET A 167 18.07 -3.52 -6.50
C MET A 167 17.89 -2.60 -7.71
N GLY A 168 17.24 -1.46 -7.54
CA GLY A 168 17.05 -0.42 -8.55
C GLY A 168 15.68 -0.47 -9.22
N LEU A 169 14.60 -0.57 -8.45
CA LEU A 169 13.21 -0.45 -8.89
C LEU A 169 12.81 -1.53 -9.92
N LEU A 170 13.34 -2.75 -9.80
CA LEU A 170 13.16 -3.76 -10.86
C LEU A 170 11.70 -4.20 -10.98
N GLY A 171 10.99 -4.33 -9.85
CA GLY A 171 9.59 -4.75 -9.82
C GLY A 171 8.66 -3.73 -10.44
N SER A 172 8.79 -2.47 -10.06
CA SER A 172 7.93 -1.40 -10.60
C SER A 172 8.22 -1.08 -12.07
N ARG A 173 9.47 -1.20 -12.50
CA ARG A 173 9.82 -1.10 -13.92
C ARG A 173 9.16 -2.20 -14.73
N HIS A 174 9.24 -3.45 -14.26
CA HIS A 174 8.58 -4.58 -14.95
C HIS A 174 7.05 -4.40 -14.98
N PHE A 175 6.45 -3.96 -13.88
CA PHE A 175 5.01 -3.63 -13.86
C PHE A 175 4.66 -2.61 -14.94
N GLY A 176 5.51 -1.58 -15.10
CA GLY A 176 5.31 -0.52 -16.10
C GLY A 176 5.42 -0.97 -17.56
N GLU A 177 6.07 -2.11 -17.86
CA GLU A 177 6.24 -2.60 -19.24
C GLU A 177 4.92 -3.00 -19.91
N ASP A 178 3.94 -3.45 -19.13
CA ASP A 178 2.68 -4.01 -19.61
C ASP A 178 1.46 -3.10 -19.35
N VAL A 179 1.66 -1.87 -18.85
CA VAL A 179 0.55 -0.97 -18.55
C VAL A 179 0.19 -0.05 -19.70
N ASP A 180 -1.10 0.09 -19.96
CA ASP A 180 -1.62 1.19 -20.79
C ASP A 180 -1.78 2.44 -19.91
N ALA A 181 -0.78 3.33 -19.95
CA ALA A 181 -0.74 4.52 -19.11
C ALA A 181 -2.00 5.40 -19.23
N SER A 182 -2.73 5.34 -20.34
CA SER A 182 -3.97 6.11 -20.54
C SER A 182 -5.12 5.71 -19.62
N GLN A 183 -5.06 4.52 -19.05
CA GLN A 183 -6.06 3.99 -18.10
C GLN A 183 -5.69 4.29 -16.64
N PHE A 184 -4.44 4.69 -16.37
CA PHE A 184 -3.95 4.93 -15.02
C PHE A 184 -4.10 6.41 -14.63
N ILE A 185 -4.93 6.66 -13.66
CA ILE A 185 -5.28 8.01 -13.21
C ILE A 185 -4.27 8.55 -12.21
N ALA A 186 -3.76 7.68 -11.32
CA ALA A 186 -2.77 8.03 -10.31
C ALA A 186 -2.02 6.80 -9.80
N GLY A 187 -0.80 7.01 -9.30
CA GLY A 187 -0.03 6.10 -8.48
C GLY A 187 0.22 6.70 -7.09
N ILE A 188 -0.10 5.96 -6.07
CA ILE A 188 0.12 6.29 -4.67
C ILE A 188 1.13 5.28 -4.15
N ASN A 189 2.39 5.67 -4.10
CA ASN A 189 3.42 4.87 -3.47
C ASN A 189 3.56 5.28 -2.01
N ILE A 190 3.79 4.34 -1.11
CA ILE A 190 3.89 4.57 0.32
C ILE A 190 5.20 3.98 0.77
N GLU A 191 6.02 4.77 1.44
CA GLU A 191 7.36 4.37 1.85
C GLU A 191 7.78 5.07 3.13
N MET A 192 8.26 4.29 4.10
CA MET A 192 8.81 4.77 5.36
C MET A 192 7.86 5.76 6.07
N ILE A 193 6.77 5.21 6.61
CA ILE A 193 5.70 5.99 7.28
C ILE A 193 5.57 5.68 8.77
N GLY A 194 6.54 5.01 9.37
CA GLY A 194 6.51 4.59 10.77
C GLY A 194 7.12 5.59 11.77
N LYS A 195 7.46 6.81 11.34
CA LYS A 195 8.10 7.84 12.18
C LYS A 195 7.46 9.20 11.96
N ASP A 196 7.47 10.04 12.99
CA ASP A 196 6.98 11.40 12.90
C ASP A 196 7.66 12.21 11.79
N SER A 197 6.84 12.88 11.00
CA SER A 197 7.30 13.80 9.96
C SER A 197 8.06 15.00 10.58
N SER A 198 9.03 15.52 9.84
CA SER A 198 9.72 16.77 10.19
C SER A 198 8.77 17.97 10.29
N TYR A 199 7.57 17.87 9.75
CA TYR A 199 6.50 18.87 9.88
C TYR A 199 5.65 18.69 11.15
N GLY A 200 5.88 17.63 11.94
CA GLY A 200 5.16 17.31 13.17
C GLY A 200 4.02 16.29 12.99
N PRO A 201 3.24 16.05 14.04
CA PRO A 201 2.22 15.01 14.07
C PRO A 201 1.09 15.28 13.07
N ASN A 202 0.43 14.20 12.61
CA ASN A 202 -0.64 14.23 11.61
C ASN A 202 -0.22 14.84 10.26
N THR A 203 1.06 14.79 9.93
CA THR A 203 1.57 15.29 8.66
C THR A 203 2.33 14.22 7.91
N ALA A 204 2.23 14.25 6.60
CA ALA A 204 3.08 13.50 5.69
C ALA A 204 3.67 14.45 4.65
N TRP A 205 4.68 14.00 3.93
CA TRP A 205 5.21 14.72 2.79
C TRP A 205 5.11 13.87 1.53
N LEU A 206 5.10 14.57 0.39
CA LEU A 206 4.88 13.99 -0.92
C LEU A 206 6.04 14.34 -1.84
N THR A 207 6.69 13.31 -2.39
CA THR A 207 7.74 13.53 -3.39
C THR A 207 7.17 14.15 -4.66
N GLY A 208 7.94 15.05 -5.27
CA GLY A 208 7.56 15.67 -6.54
C GLY A 208 6.24 16.44 -6.50
N PHE A 209 5.90 17.07 -5.39
CA PHE A 209 4.64 17.77 -5.15
C PHE A 209 4.20 18.68 -6.30
N ASP A 210 5.14 19.42 -6.90
CA ASP A 210 4.88 20.36 -7.99
C ASP A 210 4.93 19.74 -9.39
N ARG A 211 5.08 18.41 -9.51
CA ARG A 211 5.16 17.71 -10.81
C ARG A 211 3.79 17.40 -11.42
N SER A 212 2.74 17.45 -10.61
CA SER A 212 1.35 17.27 -11.03
C SER A 212 0.42 18.04 -10.09
N ASP A 213 -0.88 18.02 -10.35
CA ASP A 213 -1.90 18.58 -9.47
C ASP A 213 -2.27 17.67 -8.29
N PHE A 214 -1.66 16.48 -8.20
CA PHE A 214 -1.98 15.46 -7.20
C PHE A 214 -1.87 15.99 -5.76
N GLY A 215 -0.74 16.62 -5.40
CA GLY A 215 -0.54 17.18 -4.06
C GLY A 215 -1.58 18.25 -3.70
N THR A 216 -1.91 19.11 -4.65
CA THR A 216 -2.94 20.14 -4.46
C THR A 216 -4.34 19.53 -4.26
N ILE A 217 -4.66 18.48 -5.01
CA ILE A 217 -5.92 17.74 -4.86
C ILE A 217 -6.02 17.13 -3.47
N ILE A 218 -4.96 16.46 -3.00
CA ILE A 218 -4.93 15.87 -1.65
C ILE A 218 -5.08 16.93 -0.58
N GLN A 219 -4.31 18.02 -0.62
CA GLN A 219 -4.44 19.12 0.34
C GLN A 219 -5.87 19.69 0.39
N LYS A 220 -6.49 19.85 -0.77
CA LYS A 220 -7.88 20.32 -0.85
C LYS A 220 -8.84 19.34 -0.18
N ASN A 221 -8.66 18.04 -0.40
CA ASN A 221 -9.51 17.01 0.18
C ASN A 221 -9.33 16.87 1.70
N LEU A 222 -8.15 17.20 2.23
CA LEU A 222 -7.85 17.20 3.66
C LEU A 222 -8.35 18.48 4.37
N THR A 223 -8.88 19.46 3.65
CA THR A 223 -9.36 20.71 4.24
C THR A 223 -10.45 20.45 5.29
N GLY A 224 -10.22 20.91 6.51
CA GLY A 224 -11.13 20.71 7.65
C GLY A 224 -10.88 19.44 8.46
N THR A 225 -9.88 18.66 8.11
CA THR A 225 -9.35 17.57 8.94
C THR A 225 -8.15 18.04 9.76
N SER A 226 -7.63 17.19 10.64
CA SER A 226 -6.38 17.42 11.38
C SER A 226 -5.12 17.04 10.58
N TYR A 227 -5.27 16.45 9.39
CA TYR A 227 -4.18 15.93 8.59
C TYR A 227 -3.71 16.93 7.53
N THR A 228 -2.41 16.94 7.27
CA THR A 228 -1.81 17.81 6.25
C THR A 228 -0.74 17.06 5.46
N VAL A 229 -0.69 17.30 4.15
CA VAL A 229 0.38 16.82 3.28
C VAL A 229 1.21 18.00 2.79
N HIS A 230 2.53 17.89 2.91
CA HIS A 230 3.49 18.90 2.54
C HIS A 230 4.34 18.47 1.33
N PRO A 231 4.99 19.38 0.63
CA PRO A 231 6.06 19.03 -0.29
C PRO A 231 7.21 18.31 0.44
N ASP A 232 7.96 17.49 -0.29
CA ASP A 232 9.19 16.84 0.18
C ASP A 232 10.16 17.89 0.77
N PRO A 233 10.56 17.77 2.05
CA PRO A 233 11.45 18.71 2.70
C PRO A 233 12.95 18.47 2.41
N TYR A 234 13.28 17.45 1.59
CA TYR A 234 14.64 16.99 1.32
C TYR A 234 15.03 17.09 -0.16
N PRO A 235 14.94 18.27 -0.81
CA PRO A 235 15.14 18.42 -2.24
C PRO A 235 16.51 17.94 -2.73
N GLU A 236 17.54 18.03 -1.89
CA GLU A 236 18.92 17.58 -2.21
C GLU A 236 19.03 16.05 -2.26
N GLN A 237 18.10 15.31 -1.63
CA GLN A 237 18.07 13.86 -1.64
C GLN A 237 17.48 13.29 -2.94
N ASN A 238 16.77 14.12 -3.73
CA ASN A 238 16.13 13.72 -4.99
C ASN A 238 15.19 12.51 -4.85
N LEU A 239 14.43 12.45 -3.76
CA LEU A 239 13.65 11.28 -3.33
C LEU A 239 12.59 10.86 -4.36
N PHE A 240 12.07 11.78 -5.17
CA PHE A 240 11.11 11.46 -6.24
C PHE A 240 11.58 10.35 -7.19
N PHE A 241 12.89 10.21 -7.40
CA PHE A 241 13.47 9.23 -8.31
C PHE A 241 14.06 8.01 -7.61
N ARG A 242 13.88 7.91 -6.30
CA ARG A 242 14.49 6.86 -5.48
C ARG A 242 13.52 5.79 -5.01
N SER A 243 12.24 5.89 -5.39
CA SER A 243 11.23 4.89 -5.07
C SER A 243 10.37 4.53 -6.28
N ASP A 244 9.52 3.52 -6.14
CA ASP A 244 8.73 2.87 -7.19
C ASP A 244 7.77 3.79 -7.95
N ASN A 245 7.35 4.90 -7.35
CA ASN A 245 6.57 5.94 -8.03
C ASN A 245 7.27 6.42 -9.31
N ALA A 246 8.60 6.45 -9.32
CA ALA A 246 9.38 6.94 -10.45
C ALA A 246 9.14 6.14 -11.73
N SER A 247 8.98 4.82 -11.62
CA SER A 247 8.71 3.94 -12.76
C SER A 247 7.40 4.28 -13.46
N LEU A 248 6.34 4.52 -12.70
CA LEU A 248 5.03 4.93 -13.24
C LEU A 248 5.06 6.38 -13.75
N ALA A 249 5.74 7.28 -13.03
CA ALA A 249 5.86 8.67 -13.44
C ALA A 249 6.59 8.83 -14.78
N GLN A 250 7.57 7.98 -15.08
CA GLN A 250 8.25 7.93 -16.38
C GLN A 250 7.32 7.60 -17.56
N LEU A 251 6.21 6.91 -17.28
CA LEU A 251 5.16 6.60 -18.26
C LEU A 251 4.13 7.74 -18.43
N GLY A 252 4.29 8.83 -17.69
CA GLY A 252 3.35 9.96 -17.69
C GLY A 252 2.16 9.79 -16.73
N ILE A 253 2.18 8.79 -15.87
CA ILE A 253 1.16 8.59 -14.83
C ILE A 253 1.50 9.50 -13.64
N PRO A 254 0.58 10.35 -13.15
CA PRO A 254 0.78 11.10 -11.91
C PRO A 254 1.03 10.14 -10.74
N SER A 255 2.30 9.89 -10.41
CA SER A 255 2.69 8.92 -9.37
C SER A 255 3.68 9.56 -8.42
N HIS A 256 3.39 9.44 -7.13
CA HIS A 256 4.11 10.12 -6.05
C HIS A 256 4.28 9.19 -4.87
N THR A 257 5.33 9.41 -4.08
CA THR A 257 5.55 8.70 -2.81
C THR A 257 5.10 9.57 -1.64
N PHE A 258 4.25 9.01 -0.79
CA PHE A 258 3.98 9.49 0.55
C PHE A 258 4.99 8.92 1.51
N SER A 259 5.54 9.76 2.37
CA SER A 259 6.40 9.35 3.46
C SER A 259 6.25 10.29 4.66
N THR A 260 6.73 9.83 5.81
CA THR A 260 6.83 10.65 7.02
C THR A 260 8.28 10.71 7.53
N VAL A 261 9.16 9.83 7.07
CA VAL A 261 10.50 9.67 7.62
C VAL A 261 11.32 10.96 7.61
N PRO A 262 11.95 11.32 8.71
CA PRO A 262 12.96 12.38 8.75
C PRO A 262 14.32 11.86 8.27
N ILE A 263 14.44 11.59 6.96
CA ILE A 263 15.51 10.80 6.34
C ILE A 263 16.92 11.27 6.70
N ASP A 264 17.13 12.56 6.87
CA ASP A 264 18.44 13.13 7.24
C ASP A 264 18.82 12.85 8.71
N LEU A 265 17.86 12.45 9.53
CA LEU A 265 18.03 12.20 10.97
C LEU A 265 17.83 10.73 11.33
N ASP A 266 17.32 9.93 10.42
CA ASP A 266 17.03 8.52 10.69
C ASP A 266 18.30 7.68 10.78
N VAL A 267 18.64 7.28 12.00
CA VAL A 267 19.81 6.45 12.30
C VAL A 267 19.57 4.96 12.02
N HIS A 268 18.34 4.57 11.71
CA HIS A 268 17.93 3.19 11.47
C HIS A 268 17.90 2.83 9.99
N TYR A 269 17.82 3.81 9.11
CA TYR A 269 17.75 3.61 7.66
C TYR A 269 18.88 2.71 7.16
N HIS A 270 18.54 1.59 6.52
CA HIS A 270 19.48 0.56 6.06
C HIS A 270 20.37 -0.03 7.17
N GLN A 271 19.86 -0.11 8.39
CA GLN A 271 20.53 -0.73 9.52
C GLN A 271 19.73 -1.93 10.05
N VAL A 272 20.40 -2.88 10.70
CA VAL A 272 19.73 -3.98 11.42
C VAL A 272 18.87 -3.49 12.60
N SER A 273 19.02 -2.26 12.99
CA SER A 273 18.22 -1.63 14.04
C SER A 273 16.92 -1.01 13.52
N ASP A 274 16.58 -1.17 12.24
CA ASP A 274 15.27 -0.82 11.71
C ASP A 274 14.26 -1.92 12.06
N GLU A 275 13.74 -1.83 13.27
CA GLU A 275 12.89 -2.80 13.93
C GLU A 275 11.48 -2.23 14.19
N ALA A 276 10.46 -3.09 14.17
CA ALA A 276 9.08 -2.68 14.43
C ALA A 276 8.92 -1.94 15.77
N ALA A 277 9.73 -2.28 16.78
CA ALA A 277 9.72 -1.62 18.08
C ALA A 277 10.27 -0.18 18.07
N THR A 278 10.89 0.25 16.97
CA THR A 278 11.39 1.64 16.81
C THR A 278 10.38 2.56 16.14
N LEU A 279 9.25 2.03 15.69
CA LEU A 279 8.22 2.78 14.99
C LEU A 279 7.16 3.28 15.95
N ASP A 280 6.52 4.38 15.60
CA ASP A 280 5.37 4.93 16.30
C ASP A 280 4.09 4.43 15.62
N MET A 281 3.25 3.74 16.38
CA MET A 281 1.98 3.17 15.89
C MET A 281 0.80 4.14 15.99
N GLU A 282 1.03 5.34 16.52
CA GLU A 282 0.00 6.40 16.68
C GLU A 282 0.07 7.46 15.55
N ILE A 283 1.02 7.31 14.61
CA ILE A 283 1.21 8.21 13.47
C ILE A 283 0.08 8.08 12.45
#